data_89b926c671e8e2bee2e0197a2c864413
#
_entry.id   89b926c671e8e2bee2e0197a2c864413
#
_cell.length_a   1.000
_cell.length_b   1.000
_cell.length_c   1.000
_cell.angle_alpha   90.00
_cell.angle_beta   90.00
_cell.angle_gamma   90.00
#
_symmetry.space_group_name_H-M   'P 1'
#
loop_
_entity.id
_entity.type
_entity.pdbx_description
1 polymer ?
#
loop_
_entity_poly.entity_id
_entity_poly.type
_entity_poly.pdbx_seq_one_letter_code
_entity_poly.pdbx_strand_id
1 'polypeptide(L)'
;MQIALTGDVMLGRMVDQEVIRNQSLRPEAVWGDVLPILLAADLRVINLECVISARGREWRPQSKAFHFRAHPRAIDCIKSASIDAVTLANNHVLDYGAEALLDCLGLLDRAGITHAGAGRNLATAMEPAFLSSTGSRVAVLALTDNEPDWEAADVKPGVVYVAYARSGLKEPYRARVADAIKRARSQAGLVLVSAHVGPNWGAPSVEMRALARELLDLGADFYWGHSNHSPQGIELYHGKAILYSSGDFIDDYMVDENERNDLSFLFVLDVEPGRVAHIRLHPVRIEHCRVRLARHQDALFLQKTMQAKC
;
A
#
# COMPACT_ATOMS: atom_id res chain seq x y z
N MET A 1 11.46 -8.40 -15.50
CA MET A 1 10.07 -8.18 -15.07
C MET A 1 9.97 -6.83 -14.39
N GLN A 2 8.90 -6.09 -14.65
CA GLN A 2 8.67 -4.78 -14.03
C GLN A 2 7.45 -4.82 -13.12
N ILE A 3 7.60 -4.27 -11.90
CA ILE A 3 6.51 -4.17 -10.92
C ILE A 3 6.27 -2.69 -10.63
N ALA A 4 5.05 -2.21 -10.89
CA ALA A 4 4.63 -0.86 -10.51
C ALA A 4 4.03 -0.87 -9.10
N LEU A 5 4.54 0.02 -8.25
CA LEU A 5 4.06 0.26 -6.88
C LEU A 5 3.68 1.73 -6.72
N THR A 6 2.62 2.00 -6.00
CA THR A 6 2.15 3.37 -5.74
C THR A 6 2.37 3.77 -4.28
N GLY A 7 2.14 5.02 -3.94
CA GLY A 7 1.79 5.44 -2.59
C GLY A 7 0.37 5.01 -2.21
N ASP A 8 -0.18 5.64 -1.18
CA ASP A 8 -1.50 5.31 -0.64
C ASP A 8 -2.61 5.75 -1.60
N VAL A 9 -3.53 4.81 -1.89
CA VAL A 9 -4.66 5.01 -2.80
C VAL A 9 -5.95 5.05 -1.98
N MET A 10 -6.40 6.26 -1.67
CA MET A 10 -7.63 6.54 -0.96
C MET A 10 -8.74 6.93 -1.97
N LEU A 11 -9.69 6.04 -2.22
CA LEU A 11 -10.78 6.22 -3.20
C LEU A 11 -12.10 6.68 -2.55
N GLY A 12 -12.07 7.08 -1.28
CA GLY A 12 -13.24 7.55 -0.55
C GLY A 12 -13.50 9.05 -0.68
N ARG A 13 -14.42 9.58 0.15
CA ARG A 13 -14.68 11.02 0.34
C ARG A 13 -14.93 11.77 -0.99
N MET A 14 -14.14 12.83 -1.27
CA MET A 14 -14.27 13.62 -2.50
C MET A 14 -13.85 12.84 -3.75
N VAL A 15 -12.87 11.93 -3.65
CA VAL A 15 -12.50 11.05 -4.77
C VAL A 15 -13.70 10.20 -5.19
N ASP A 16 -14.44 9.63 -4.23
CA ASP A 16 -15.67 8.87 -4.50
C ASP A 16 -16.75 9.75 -5.14
N GLN A 17 -16.97 10.95 -4.63
CA GLN A 17 -18.03 11.84 -5.07
C GLN A 17 -17.74 12.45 -6.45
N GLU A 18 -16.55 13.03 -6.62
CA GLU A 18 -16.19 13.84 -7.78
C GLU A 18 -15.72 13.00 -8.98
N VAL A 19 -15.17 11.82 -8.73
CA VAL A 19 -14.57 10.99 -9.78
C VAL A 19 -15.31 9.66 -9.94
N ILE A 20 -15.40 8.85 -8.90
CA ILE A 20 -15.89 7.46 -9.01
C ILE A 20 -17.39 7.41 -9.30
N ARG A 21 -18.20 8.19 -8.59
CA ARG A 21 -19.66 8.24 -8.80
C ARG A 21 -20.09 9.20 -9.89
N ASN A 22 -19.18 9.99 -10.42
CA ASN A 22 -19.47 10.90 -11.52
C ASN A 22 -19.62 10.12 -12.84
N GLN A 23 -20.85 9.98 -13.31
CA GLN A 23 -21.17 9.20 -14.50
C GLN A 23 -20.66 9.82 -15.82
N SER A 24 -20.23 11.11 -15.81
CA SER A 24 -19.62 11.75 -16.96
C SER A 24 -18.15 11.41 -17.12
N LEU A 25 -17.52 10.81 -16.11
CA LEU A 25 -16.13 10.40 -16.13
C LEU A 25 -16.00 8.89 -16.34
N ARG A 26 -14.93 8.48 -17.01
CA ARG A 26 -14.55 7.08 -17.14
C ARG A 26 -13.81 6.61 -15.89
N PRO A 27 -13.82 5.31 -15.58
CA PRO A 27 -13.08 4.77 -14.42
C PRO A 27 -11.58 5.10 -14.43
N GLU A 28 -10.96 5.25 -15.61
CA GLU A 28 -9.55 5.57 -15.78
C GLU A 28 -9.18 6.97 -15.33
N ALA A 29 -10.16 7.86 -15.20
CA ALA A 29 -9.92 9.28 -14.91
C ALA A 29 -9.14 9.51 -13.61
N VAL A 30 -9.27 8.62 -12.62
CA VAL A 30 -8.56 8.73 -11.33
C VAL A 30 -7.05 8.58 -11.49
N TRP A 31 -6.60 7.81 -12.49
CA TRP A 31 -5.18 7.53 -12.76
C TRP A 31 -4.50 8.59 -13.64
N GLY A 32 -5.27 9.48 -14.27
CA GLY A 32 -4.74 10.55 -15.10
C GLY A 32 -3.75 10.07 -16.17
N ASP A 33 -2.68 10.82 -16.34
CA ASP A 33 -1.63 10.56 -17.35
C ASP A 33 -0.53 9.59 -16.87
N VAL A 34 -0.62 9.07 -15.64
CA VAL A 34 0.27 7.99 -15.18
C VAL A 34 -0.22 6.60 -15.65
N LEU A 35 -1.48 6.49 -16.10
CA LEU A 35 -2.07 5.23 -16.53
C LEU A 35 -1.24 4.48 -17.57
N PRO A 36 -0.67 5.10 -18.61
CA PRO A 36 0.19 4.40 -19.58
C PRO A 36 1.41 3.75 -18.95
N ILE A 37 2.00 4.36 -17.91
CA ILE A 37 3.15 3.80 -17.20
C ILE A 37 2.73 2.59 -16.36
N LEU A 38 1.57 2.68 -15.67
CA LEU A 38 1.00 1.55 -14.95
C LEU A 38 0.74 0.37 -15.89
N LEU A 39 0.09 0.61 -17.02
CA LEU A 39 -0.24 -0.44 -18.00
C LEU A 39 0.98 -1.06 -18.67
N ALA A 40 2.12 -0.35 -18.73
CA ALA A 40 3.36 -0.87 -19.29
C ALA A 40 4.10 -1.83 -18.35
N ALA A 41 3.82 -1.82 -17.04
CA ALA A 41 4.42 -2.74 -16.09
C ALA A 41 3.85 -4.16 -16.25
N ASP A 42 4.66 -5.17 -15.90
CA ASP A 42 4.23 -6.58 -15.91
C ASP A 42 3.24 -6.88 -14.76
N LEU A 43 3.47 -6.27 -13.59
CA LEU A 43 2.62 -6.38 -12.39
C LEU A 43 2.41 -5.00 -11.75
N ARG A 44 1.23 -4.79 -11.14
CA ARG A 44 0.82 -3.54 -10.47
C ARG A 44 0.24 -3.85 -9.11
N VAL A 45 0.80 -3.26 -8.07
CA VAL A 45 0.33 -3.41 -6.68
C VAL A 45 0.13 -2.03 -6.07
N ILE A 46 -1.00 -1.85 -5.39
CA ILE A 46 -1.33 -0.60 -4.69
C ILE A 46 -1.63 -0.88 -3.21
N ASN A 47 -1.40 0.10 -2.34
CA ASN A 47 -2.01 0.10 -1.01
C ASN A 47 -3.38 0.78 -1.10
N LEU A 48 -4.45 0.01 -0.91
CA LEU A 48 -5.82 0.53 -0.93
C LEU A 48 -6.19 1.02 0.46
N GLU A 49 -6.05 2.31 0.69
CA GLU A 49 -6.26 2.97 1.99
C GLU A 49 -7.72 3.42 2.18
N CYS A 50 -8.64 2.55 1.87
CA CYS A 50 -10.08 2.72 2.14
C CYS A 50 -10.80 1.38 2.02
N VAL A 51 -12.02 1.31 2.57
CA VAL A 51 -12.88 0.15 2.30
C VAL A 51 -13.77 0.42 1.09
N ILE A 52 -13.87 -0.53 0.15
CA ILE A 52 -14.82 -0.48 -0.96
C ILE A 52 -16.06 -1.29 -0.58
N SER A 53 -17.15 -0.62 -0.24
CA SER A 53 -18.38 -1.28 0.18
C SER A 53 -19.59 -0.35 0.17
N ALA A 54 -20.78 -0.93 -0.05
CA ALA A 54 -22.05 -0.29 0.22
C ALA A 54 -22.65 -0.69 1.58
N ARG A 55 -21.92 -1.53 2.37
CA ARG A 55 -22.39 -2.14 3.62
C ARG A 55 -21.64 -1.59 4.83
N GLY A 56 -22.04 -2.05 6.01
CA GLY A 56 -21.39 -1.72 7.26
C GLY A 56 -21.79 -0.36 7.81
N ARG A 57 -21.37 -0.10 9.03
CA ARG A 57 -21.58 1.16 9.75
C ARG A 57 -20.25 1.73 10.17
N GLU A 58 -20.17 3.04 10.18
CA GLU A 58 -18.97 3.78 10.60
C GLU A 58 -18.51 3.32 11.98
N TRP A 59 -17.27 2.89 12.07
CA TRP A 59 -16.62 2.52 13.31
C TRP A 59 -16.23 3.79 14.07
N ARG A 60 -16.79 4.00 15.24
CA ARG A 60 -16.66 5.24 16.01
C ARG A 60 -15.97 5.04 17.35
N PRO A 61 -14.67 4.74 17.41
CA PRO A 61 -13.91 4.91 18.63
C PRO A 61 -13.76 6.39 18.95
N GLN A 62 -13.49 6.72 20.19
CA GLN A 62 -13.47 8.10 20.67
C GLN A 62 -12.43 9.01 19.98
N SER A 63 -11.43 8.44 19.29
CA SER A 63 -10.27 9.17 18.77
C SER A 63 -10.16 9.21 17.24
N LYS A 64 -10.97 8.46 16.47
CA LYS A 64 -10.83 8.42 15.02
C LYS A 64 -11.63 9.53 14.33
N ALA A 65 -10.90 10.45 13.69
CA ALA A 65 -11.49 11.63 13.06
C ALA A 65 -11.96 11.38 11.60
N PHE A 66 -11.30 10.49 10.87
CA PHE A 66 -11.53 10.27 9.45
C PHE A 66 -11.94 8.82 9.16
N HIS A 67 -12.93 8.67 8.26
CA HIS A 67 -13.45 7.38 7.83
C HIS A 67 -13.56 7.36 6.31
N PHE A 68 -12.91 6.37 5.67
CA PHE A 68 -12.79 6.30 4.23
C PHE A 68 -13.55 5.11 3.66
N ARG A 69 -14.55 5.40 2.85
CA ARG A 69 -15.33 4.40 2.12
C ARG A 69 -15.54 4.85 0.69
N ALA A 70 -15.27 3.95 -0.25
CA ALA A 70 -15.55 4.12 -1.66
C ALA A 70 -16.78 3.30 -2.07
N HIS A 71 -17.53 3.81 -3.02
CA HIS A 71 -18.64 3.09 -3.67
C HIS A 71 -18.11 1.83 -4.40
N PRO A 72 -18.87 0.73 -4.53
CA PRO A 72 -18.46 -0.48 -5.25
C PRO A 72 -17.95 -0.24 -6.69
N ARG A 73 -18.35 0.83 -7.36
CA ARG A 73 -17.80 1.25 -8.67
C ARG A 73 -16.29 1.53 -8.64
N ALA A 74 -15.69 1.75 -7.48
CA ALA A 74 -14.24 1.88 -7.34
C ALA A 74 -13.47 0.65 -7.86
N ILE A 75 -14.10 -0.52 -7.86
CA ILE A 75 -13.55 -1.73 -8.49
C ILE A 75 -13.28 -1.51 -9.98
N ASP A 76 -14.13 -0.77 -10.70
CA ASP A 76 -13.91 -0.48 -12.12
C ASP A 76 -12.70 0.44 -12.32
N CYS A 77 -12.45 1.37 -11.37
CA CYS A 77 -11.23 2.19 -11.39
C CYS A 77 -9.97 1.34 -11.20
N ILE A 78 -9.97 0.40 -10.25
CA ILE A 78 -8.85 -0.52 -10.01
C ILE A 78 -8.61 -1.40 -11.26
N LYS A 79 -9.66 -1.95 -11.85
CA LYS A 79 -9.60 -2.77 -13.08
C LYS A 79 -9.08 -1.98 -14.28
N SER A 80 -9.43 -0.70 -14.41
CA SER A 80 -9.03 0.14 -15.54
C SER A 80 -7.52 0.35 -15.61
N ALA A 81 -6.82 0.30 -14.48
CA ALA A 81 -5.36 0.32 -14.41
C ALA A 81 -4.74 -1.09 -14.39
N SER A 82 -5.56 -2.15 -14.59
CA SER A 82 -5.10 -3.54 -14.56
C SER A 82 -4.36 -3.88 -13.27
N ILE A 83 -4.80 -3.36 -12.12
CA ILE A 83 -4.17 -3.64 -10.83
C ILE A 83 -4.30 -5.13 -10.52
N ASP A 84 -3.17 -5.78 -10.28
CA ASP A 84 -3.08 -7.23 -10.03
C ASP A 84 -3.33 -7.57 -8.57
N ALA A 85 -2.86 -6.71 -7.65
CA ALA A 85 -3.09 -6.90 -6.22
C ALA A 85 -3.25 -5.57 -5.46
N VAL A 86 -3.95 -5.66 -4.32
CA VAL A 86 -4.07 -4.58 -3.34
C VAL A 86 -3.57 -5.02 -1.96
N THR A 87 -2.89 -4.14 -1.23
CA THR A 87 -2.62 -4.34 0.19
C THR A 87 -3.67 -3.62 1.02
N LEU A 88 -4.11 -4.26 2.10
CA LEU A 88 -5.25 -3.84 2.92
C LEU A 88 -4.89 -3.70 4.42
N ALA A 89 -3.65 -4.01 4.80
CA ALA A 89 -3.19 -3.79 6.18
C ALA A 89 -2.87 -2.31 6.39
N ASN A 90 -3.89 -1.52 6.71
CA ASN A 90 -3.81 -0.09 6.98
C ASN A 90 -4.89 0.35 7.97
N ASN A 91 -4.90 1.62 8.34
CA ASN A 91 -5.80 2.20 9.33
C ASN A 91 -7.18 2.61 8.78
N HIS A 92 -7.55 2.24 7.54
CA HIS A 92 -8.82 2.66 6.93
C HIS A 92 -9.69 1.53 6.38
N VAL A 93 -9.19 0.30 6.30
CA VAL A 93 -9.92 -0.82 5.71
C VAL A 93 -11.13 -1.28 6.57
N LEU A 94 -11.14 -0.99 7.87
CA LEU A 94 -12.24 -1.32 8.79
C LEU A 94 -13.02 -0.08 9.27
N ASP A 95 -12.90 1.04 8.61
CA ASP A 95 -13.62 2.28 8.94
C ASP A 95 -15.14 2.12 9.01
N TYR A 96 -15.69 1.13 8.33
CA TYR A 96 -17.10 0.78 8.36
C TYR A 96 -17.36 -0.62 8.90
N GLY A 97 -16.41 -1.13 9.70
CA GLY A 97 -16.51 -2.38 10.45
C GLY A 97 -16.29 -3.64 9.60
N ALA A 98 -16.41 -4.78 10.27
CA ALA A 98 -16.14 -6.09 9.68
C ALA A 98 -17.06 -6.44 8.50
N GLU A 99 -18.33 -5.98 8.52
CA GLU A 99 -19.25 -6.21 7.41
C GLU A 99 -18.76 -5.54 6.11
N ALA A 100 -18.26 -4.29 6.22
CA ALA A 100 -17.71 -3.57 5.07
C ALA A 100 -16.41 -4.21 4.57
N LEU A 101 -15.52 -4.63 5.48
CA LEU A 101 -14.30 -5.37 5.12
C LEU A 101 -14.64 -6.63 4.33
N LEU A 102 -15.54 -7.48 4.85
CA LEU A 102 -15.90 -8.74 4.19
C LEU A 102 -16.58 -8.52 2.83
N ASP A 103 -17.36 -7.46 2.68
CA ASP A 103 -17.93 -7.06 1.38
C ASP A 103 -16.83 -6.60 0.42
N CYS A 104 -15.86 -5.81 0.88
CA CYS A 104 -14.69 -5.37 0.11
C CYS A 104 -13.88 -6.58 -0.40
N LEU A 105 -13.53 -7.52 0.46
CA LEU A 105 -12.83 -8.74 0.09
C LEU A 105 -13.60 -9.51 -0.99
N GLY A 106 -14.92 -9.68 -0.81
CA GLY A 106 -15.77 -10.35 -1.81
C GLY A 106 -15.89 -9.59 -3.13
N LEU A 107 -15.82 -8.24 -3.13
CA LEU A 107 -15.78 -7.44 -4.36
C LEU A 107 -14.44 -7.63 -5.11
N LEU A 108 -13.31 -7.62 -4.40
CA LEU A 108 -11.99 -7.87 -4.96
C LEU A 108 -11.88 -9.29 -5.54
N ASP A 109 -12.33 -10.29 -4.79
CA ASP A 109 -12.35 -11.70 -5.24
C ASP A 109 -13.13 -11.89 -6.55
N ARG A 110 -14.35 -11.31 -6.62
CA ARG A 110 -15.18 -11.35 -7.83
C ARG A 110 -14.57 -10.62 -9.01
N ALA A 111 -13.75 -9.62 -8.74
CA ALA A 111 -13.05 -8.86 -9.77
C ALA A 111 -11.74 -9.55 -10.24
N GLY A 112 -11.30 -10.61 -9.57
CA GLY A 112 -10.03 -11.29 -9.83
C GLY A 112 -8.82 -10.47 -9.35
N ILE A 113 -9.01 -9.54 -8.40
CA ILE A 113 -7.95 -8.72 -7.83
C ILE A 113 -7.46 -9.42 -6.55
N THR A 114 -6.20 -9.82 -6.54
CA THR A 114 -5.59 -10.47 -5.38
C THR A 114 -5.40 -9.46 -4.24
N HIS A 115 -5.46 -9.90 -2.98
CA HIS A 115 -5.28 -9.01 -1.85
C HIS A 115 -4.43 -9.63 -0.74
N ALA A 116 -3.78 -8.81 0.09
CA ALA A 116 -2.98 -9.22 1.24
C ALA A 116 -3.19 -8.28 2.44
N GLY A 117 -2.97 -8.81 3.64
CA GLY A 117 -2.91 -8.00 4.86
C GLY A 117 -4.23 -7.82 5.60
N ALA A 118 -5.36 -8.27 5.02
CA ALA A 118 -6.65 -8.34 5.70
C ALA A 118 -7.38 -9.62 5.32
N GLY A 119 -8.25 -10.10 6.21
CA GLY A 119 -8.97 -11.35 5.99
C GLY A 119 -10.16 -11.55 6.91
N ARG A 120 -10.91 -12.62 6.66
CA ARG A 120 -12.04 -13.04 7.52
C ARG A 120 -11.57 -13.59 8.87
N ASN A 121 -10.31 -13.91 9.00
CA ASN A 121 -9.64 -14.37 10.21
C ASN A 121 -8.12 -14.19 10.05
N LEU A 122 -7.36 -14.45 11.10
CA LEU A 122 -5.90 -14.29 11.11
C LEU A 122 -5.22 -15.14 10.03
N ALA A 123 -5.63 -16.37 9.82
CA ALA A 123 -5.03 -17.26 8.84
C ALA A 123 -5.13 -16.67 7.42
N THR A 124 -6.32 -16.20 7.02
CA THR A 124 -6.53 -15.58 5.71
C THR A 124 -5.90 -14.20 5.58
N ALA A 125 -5.84 -13.41 6.67
CA ALA A 125 -5.16 -12.12 6.66
C ALA A 125 -3.64 -12.28 6.45
N MET A 126 -3.04 -13.35 6.99
CA MET A 126 -1.62 -13.68 6.88
C MET A 126 -1.23 -14.39 5.58
N GLU A 127 -2.17 -14.70 4.70
CA GLU A 127 -1.85 -15.27 3.40
C GLU A 127 -1.19 -14.24 2.47
N PRO A 128 -0.06 -14.58 1.84
CA PRO A 128 0.54 -13.70 0.84
C PRO A 128 -0.33 -13.62 -0.43
N ALA A 129 -0.40 -12.44 -1.04
CA ALA A 129 -0.87 -12.32 -2.40
C ALA A 129 0.21 -12.87 -3.35
N PHE A 130 -0.12 -13.90 -4.13
CA PHE A 130 0.80 -14.46 -5.12
C PHE A 130 0.45 -13.95 -6.52
N LEU A 131 1.43 -13.35 -7.17
CA LEU A 131 1.33 -12.83 -8.53
C LEU A 131 2.32 -13.54 -9.43
N SER A 132 2.00 -13.71 -10.71
CA SER A 132 2.86 -14.38 -11.67
C SER A 132 2.91 -13.59 -12.98
N SER A 133 4.12 -13.33 -13.48
CA SER A 133 4.35 -12.76 -14.78
C SER A 133 5.70 -13.21 -15.33
N THR A 134 5.80 -13.37 -16.65
CA THR A 134 7.06 -13.70 -17.37
C THR A 134 7.83 -14.90 -16.78
N GLY A 135 7.09 -15.92 -16.30
CA GLY A 135 7.70 -17.11 -15.68
C GLY A 135 8.22 -16.93 -14.26
N SER A 136 8.06 -15.75 -13.68
CA SER A 136 8.44 -15.43 -12.30
C SER A 136 7.20 -15.31 -11.40
N ARG A 137 7.34 -15.72 -10.14
CA ARG A 137 6.31 -15.58 -9.10
C ARG A 137 6.77 -14.63 -8.02
N VAL A 138 5.90 -13.70 -7.65
CA VAL A 138 6.10 -12.69 -6.60
C VAL A 138 5.09 -12.94 -5.50
N ALA A 139 5.52 -12.86 -4.24
CA ALA A 139 4.65 -12.85 -3.08
C ALA A 139 4.63 -11.44 -2.46
N VAL A 140 3.45 -10.95 -2.14
CA VAL A 140 3.25 -9.69 -1.42
C VAL A 140 2.62 -10.00 -0.08
N LEU A 141 3.29 -9.62 1.00
CA LEU A 141 2.77 -9.62 2.37
C LEU A 141 2.43 -8.18 2.75
N ALA A 142 1.45 -7.99 3.64
CA ALA A 142 1.14 -6.66 4.14
C ALA A 142 0.86 -6.68 5.64
N LEU A 143 1.33 -5.64 6.35
CA LEU A 143 1.18 -5.49 7.81
C LEU A 143 1.02 -4.02 8.20
N THR A 144 0.47 -3.77 9.39
CA THR A 144 0.29 -2.44 9.97
C THR A 144 0.51 -2.44 11.48
N ASP A 145 0.95 -1.32 12.04
CA ASP A 145 0.98 -1.07 13.49
C ASP A 145 -0.18 -0.17 13.96
N ASN A 146 -1.04 0.21 13.03
CA ASN A 146 -2.17 1.09 13.29
C ASN A 146 -3.40 0.28 13.73
N GLU A 147 -4.25 0.90 14.58
CA GLU A 147 -5.53 0.36 15.01
C GLU A 147 -5.43 -1.08 15.60
N PRO A 148 -4.81 -1.27 16.77
CA PRO A 148 -4.62 -2.60 17.37
C PRO A 148 -5.93 -3.36 17.59
N ASP A 149 -7.06 -2.66 17.76
CA ASP A 149 -8.38 -3.27 17.88
C ASP A 149 -8.83 -3.97 16.58
N TRP A 150 -8.16 -3.70 15.46
CA TRP A 150 -8.47 -4.30 14.16
C TRP A 150 -7.65 -5.55 13.86
N GLU A 151 -6.78 -5.99 14.82
CA GLU A 151 -6.05 -7.24 14.67
C GLU A 151 -7.01 -8.40 14.36
N ALA A 152 -6.73 -9.13 13.29
CA ALA A 152 -7.45 -10.36 12.97
C ALA A 152 -7.17 -11.46 14.01
N ALA A 153 -8.18 -12.27 14.32
CA ALA A 153 -8.03 -13.44 15.18
C ALA A 153 -8.65 -14.67 14.51
N ASP A 154 -8.61 -15.82 15.16
CA ASP A 154 -9.04 -17.10 14.57
C ASP A 154 -10.47 -17.07 14.02
N VAL A 155 -11.36 -16.30 14.67
CA VAL A 155 -12.77 -16.14 14.27
C VAL A 155 -13.18 -14.67 14.09
N LYS A 156 -12.21 -13.74 14.03
CA LYS A 156 -12.46 -12.30 13.90
C LYS A 156 -11.84 -11.78 12.62
N PRO A 157 -12.64 -11.17 11.73
CA PRO A 157 -12.11 -10.42 10.58
C PRO A 157 -11.25 -9.26 11.03
N GLY A 158 -10.20 -8.99 10.27
CA GLY A 158 -9.29 -7.90 10.61
C GLY A 158 -8.07 -7.83 9.71
N VAL A 159 -7.08 -7.08 10.17
CA VAL A 159 -5.81 -6.85 9.48
C VAL A 159 -4.65 -7.62 10.14
N VAL A 160 -3.54 -7.74 9.43
CA VAL A 160 -2.26 -8.18 10.00
C VAL A 160 -1.67 -7.03 10.80
N TYR A 161 -2.04 -7.00 12.08
CA TYR A 161 -1.45 -6.06 13.02
C TYR A 161 -0.11 -6.58 13.55
N VAL A 162 0.85 -5.68 13.77
CA VAL A 162 2.15 -5.97 14.39
C VAL A 162 2.51 -4.92 15.42
N ALA A 163 3.22 -5.35 16.47
CA ALA A 163 3.89 -4.45 17.39
C ALA A 163 5.40 -4.67 17.33
N TYR A 164 6.17 -3.58 17.38
CA TYR A 164 7.62 -3.61 17.31
C TYR A 164 8.25 -2.60 18.29
N ALA A 165 9.56 -2.64 18.39
CA ALA A 165 10.37 -1.75 19.21
C ALA A 165 11.76 -1.58 18.56
N ARG A 166 12.72 -0.97 19.27
CA ARG A 166 14.13 -0.87 18.80
C ARG A 166 14.80 -2.22 18.54
N SER A 167 14.31 -3.28 19.16
CA SER A 167 14.78 -4.65 18.94
C SER A 167 14.09 -5.37 17.77
N GLY A 168 13.23 -4.71 17.01
CA GLY A 168 12.42 -5.29 15.95
C GLY A 168 11.04 -5.71 16.41
N LEU A 169 10.45 -6.67 15.70
CA LEU A 169 9.11 -7.22 15.96
C LEU A 169 9.03 -7.85 17.38
N LYS A 170 7.95 -7.56 18.10
CA LYS A 170 7.63 -8.24 19.36
C LYS A 170 7.00 -9.59 19.11
N GLU A 171 7.16 -10.53 20.06
CA GLU A 171 6.36 -11.77 20.04
C GLU A 171 4.89 -11.48 20.45
N PRO A 172 3.91 -12.18 19.87
CA PRO A 172 4.02 -13.31 18.93
C PRO A 172 4.10 -12.88 17.45
N TYR A 173 4.11 -11.58 17.16
CA TYR A 173 4.09 -11.05 15.78
C TYR A 173 5.32 -11.49 15.00
N ARG A 174 6.50 -11.49 15.62
CA ARG A 174 7.75 -11.92 15.01
C ARG A 174 7.65 -13.35 14.46
N ALA A 175 7.20 -14.28 15.28
CA ALA A 175 7.05 -15.68 14.88
C ALA A 175 6.06 -15.83 13.72
N ARG A 176 4.92 -15.15 13.78
CA ARG A 176 3.88 -15.18 12.74
C ARG A 176 4.39 -14.62 11.40
N VAL A 177 5.06 -13.47 11.44
CA VAL A 177 5.59 -12.81 10.23
C VAL A 177 6.73 -13.63 9.63
N ALA A 178 7.65 -14.15 10.46
CA ALA A 178 8.73 -15.01 10.01
C ALA A 178 8.21 -16.26 9.28
N ASP A 179 7.17 -16.90 9.84
CA ASP A 179 6.55 -18.07 9.22
C ASP A 179 5.84 -17.71 7.90
N ALA A 180 5.14 -16.57 7.83
CA ALA A 180 4.52 -16.10 6.60
C ALA A 180 5.55 -15.78 5.50
N ILE A 181 6.65 -15.11 5.84
CA ILE A 181 7.76 -14.85 4.89
C ILE A 181 8.39 -16.18 4.43
N LYS A 182 8.59 -17.14 5.32
CA LYS A 182 9.11 -18.47 4.97
C LYS A 182 8.18 -19.21 4.01
N ARG A 183 6.86 -19.19 4.24
CA ARG A 183 5.87 -19.77 3.32
C ARG A 183 5.87 -19.05 1.96
N ALA A 184 5.93 -17.71 1.96
CA ALA A 184 6.03 -16.92 0.75
C ALA A 184 7.27 -17.29 -0.07
N ARG A 185 8.43 -17.34 0.58
CA ARG A 185 9.72 -17.70 -0.04
C ARG A 185 9.73 -19.11 -0.64
N SER A 186 9.03 -20.08 -0.03
CA SER A 186 8.96 -21.44 -0.58
C SER A 186 8.19 -21.55 -1.88
N GLN A 187 7.41 -20.51 -2.25
CA GLN A 187 6.52 -20.50 -3.41
C GLN A 187 6.80 -19.37 -4.42
N ALA A 188 7.63 -18.39 -4.06
CA ALA A 188 7.93 -17.23 -4.90
C ALA A 188 9.42 -16.92 -4.95
N GLY A 189 9.90 -16.47 -6.11
CA GLY A 189 11.28 -16.03 -6.30
C GLY A 189 11.55 -14.65 -5.70
N LEU A 190 10.52 -13.83 -5.47
CA LEU A 190 10.61 -12.50 -4.86
C LEU A 190 9.55 -12.33 -3.79
N VAL A 191 9.92 -11.79 -2.64
CA VAL A 191 9.01 -11.49 -1.52
C VAL A 191 9.04 -9.99 -1.22
N LEU A 192 7.92 -9.32 -1.41
CA LEU A 192 7.70 -7.92 -1.05
C LEU A 192 6.92 -7.85 0.26
N VAL A 193 7.29 -6.93 1.15
CA VAL A 193 6.51 -6.62 2.35
C VAL A 193 6.04 -5.18 2.29
N SER A 194 4.73 -4.98 2.19
CA SER A 194 4.05 -3.71 2.35
C SER A 194 3.83 -3.45 3.85
N ALA A 195 4.26 -2.30 4.33
CA ALA A 195 4.18 -1.95 5.75
C ALA A 195 3.57 -0.56 5.93
N HIS A 196 2.32 -0.51 6.36
CA HIS A 196 1.63 0.74 6.68
C HIS A 196 1.83 1.04 8.16
N VAL A 197 2.98 1.64 8.50
CA VAL A 197 3.46 1.78 9.88
C VAL A 197 3.99 3.17 10.19
N GLY A 198 3.85 3.57 11.44
CA GLY A 198 4.36 4.82 11.98
C GLY A 198 3.40 6.00 11.80
N PRO A 199 3.85 7.21 12.13
CA PRO A 199 3.03 8.41 12.09
C PRO A 199 2.87 8.98 10.67
N ASN A 200 1.85 9.79 10.47
CA ASN A 200 1.54 10.46 9.21
C ASN A 200 2.66 11.38 8.69
N TRP A 201 3.53 11.85 9.58
CA TRP A 201 4.56 12.85 9.28
C TRP A 201 5.89 12.53 9.94
N GLY A 202 6.96 13.07 9.36
CA GLY A 202 8.31 13.02 9.91
C GLY A 202 9.18 11.90 9.35
N ALA A 203 10.45 11.89 9.75
CA ALA A 203 11.42 10.90 9.31
C ALA A 203 11.16 9.53 9.98
N PRO A 204 11.55 8.42 9.33
CA PRO A 204 11.44 7.09 9.92
C PRO A 204 12.15 7.00 11.27
N SER A 205 11.46 6.53 12.30
CA SER A 205 12.03 6.34 13.64
C SER A 205 13.07 5.23 13.67
N VAL A 206 13.83 5.15 14.76
CA VAL A 206 14.80 4.06 14.97
C VAL A 206 14.07 2.70 15.01
N GLU A 207 12.88 2.67 15.57
CA GLU A 207 12.03 1.48 15.67
C GLU A 207 11.54 1.03 14.26
N MET A 208 11.08 1.98 13.43
CA MET A 208 10.68 1.68 12.05
C MET A 208 11.85 1.16 11.21
N ARG A 209 13.04 1.74 11.39
CA ARG A 209 14.26 1.25 10.72
C ARG A 209 14.62 -0.17 11.16
N ALA A 210 14.50 -0.47 12.46
CA ALA A 210 14.72 -1.81 13.01
C ALA A 210 13.73 -2.83 12.43
N LEU A 211 12.43 -2.48 12.39
CA LEU A 211 11.40 -3.30 11.77
C LEU A 211 11.71 -3.60 10.30
N ALA A 212 11.99 -2.57 9.50
CA ALA A 212 12.23 -2.73 8.07
C ALA A 212 13.44 -3.64 7.80
N ARG A 213 14.55 -3.44 8.52
CA ARG A 213 15.75 -4.28 8.41
C ARG A 213 15.49 -5.71 8.84
N GLU A 214 14.78 -5.94 9.97
CA GLU A 214 14.42 -7.28 10.42
C GLU A 214 13.56 -8.03 9.39
N LEU A 215 12.60 -7.37 8.74
CA LEU A 215 11.78 -8.00 7.71
C LEU A 215 12.62 -8.49 6.53
N LEU A 216 13.67 -7.74 6.14
CA LEU A 216 14.63 -8.17 5.11
C LEU A 216 15.53 -9.31 5.60
N ASP A 217 15.93 -9.32 6.88
CA ASP A 217 16.71 -10.40 7.49
C ASP A 217 15.88 -11.69 7.63
N LEU A 218 14.58 -11.58 7.86
CA LEU A 218 13.64 -12.71 7.88
C LEU A 218 13.38 -13.30 6.49
N GLY A 219 13.86 -12.66 5.41
CA GLY A 219 13.82 -13.20 4.06
C GLY A 219 12.99 -12.42 3.04
N ALA A 220 12.46 -11.25 3.37
CA ALA A 220 11.91 -10.35 2.37
C ALA A 220 13.03 -9.79 1.47
N ASP A 221 12.69 -9.41 0.24
CA ASP A 221 13.62 -8.85 -0.75
C ASP A 221 13.45 -7.34 -0.91
N PHE A 222 12.28 -6.82 -0.55
CA PHE A 222 11.95 -5.41 -0.67
C PHE A 222 10.95 -5.02 0.43
N TYR A 223 11.24 -3.91 1.10
CA TYR A 223 10.32 -3.26 2.05
C TYR A 223 9.68 -2.05 1.37
N TRP A 224 8.36 -2.03 1.37
CA TRP A 224 7.52 -1.01 0.77
C TRP A 224 6.66 -0.34 1.83
N GLY A 225 7.09 0.84 2.27
CA GLY A 225 6.49 1.58 3.38
C GLY A 225 5.36 2.51 2.96
N HIS A 226 4.46 2.73 3.92
CA HIS A 226 3.24 3.55 3.83
C HIS A 226 3.00 4.33 5.12
N SER A 227 1.80 4.94 5.26
CA SER A 227 1.33 5.70 6.43
C SER A 227 1.82 7.13 6.50
N ASN A 228 3.07 7.41 6.17
CA ASN A 228 3.55 8.78 6.07
C ASN A 228 3.08 9.39 4.75
N HIS A 229 2.40 10.52 4.83
CA HIS A 229 1.78 11.18 3.67
C HIS A 229 2.77 11.84 2.69
N SER A 230 4.07 11.80 2.99
CA SER A 230 5.11 12.26 2.08
C SER A 230 6.15 11.16 1.83
N PRO A 231 6.74 11.07 0.61
CA PRO A 231 7.77 10.09 0.34
C PRO A 231 8.97 10.24 1.28
N GLN A 232 9.44 9.10 1.82
CA GLN A 232 10.64 9.04 2.65
C GLN A 232 11.79 8.37 1.89
N GLY A 233 13.01 8.48 2.43
CA GLY A 233 14.22 8.01 1.77
C GLY A 233 14.23 6.51 1.48
N ILE A 234 15.11 6.13 0.56
CA ILE A 234 15.41 4.74 0.24
C ILE A 234 16.75 4.37 0.87
N GLU A 235 16.75 3.30 1.66
CA GLU A 235 17.99 2.72 2.22
C GLU A 235 18.36 1.45 1.47
N LEU A 236 19.66 1.24 1.24
CA LEU A 236 20.20 -0.04 0.83
C LEU A 236 20.74 -0.79 2.05
N TYR A 237 20.07 -1.89 2.40
CA TYR A 237 20.43 -2.76 3.52
C TYR A 237 20.76 -4.17 3.02
N HIS A 238 22.00 -4.61 3.18
CA HIS A 238 22.52 -5.90 2.68
C HIS A 238 22.19 -6.16 1.19
N GLY A 239 22.25 -5.09 0.37
CA GLY A 239 21.96 -5.15 -1.08
C GLY A 239 20.47 -5.20 -1.44
N LYS A 240 19.59 -5.08 -0.46
CA LYS A 240 18.14 -5.00 -0.64
C LYS A 240 17.64 -3.57 -0.34
N ALA A 241 16.60 -3.13 -1.03
CA ALA A 241 16.08 -1.78 -0.84
C ALA A 241 14.95 -1.73 0.19
N ILE A 242 15.00 -0.69 1.03
CA ILE A 242 13.95 -0.29 1.96
C ILE A 242 13.42 1.06 1.47
N LEU A 243 12.19 1.12 1.00
CA LEU A 243 11.47 2.35 0.75
C LEU A 243 10.64 2.67 2.00
N TYR A 244 11.09 3.64 2.82
CA TYR A 244 10.49 3.89 4.13
C TYR A 244 9.07 4.43 4.07
N SER A 245 8.71 5.22 3.07
CA SER A 245 7.35 5.57 2.72
C SER A 245 7.23 5.96 1.26
N SER A 246 6.12 5.55 0.66
CA SER A 246 5.76 5.91 -0.71
C SER A 246 4.98 7.22 -0.80
N GLY A 247 4.53 7.78 0.34
CA GLY A 247 3.62 8.94 0.37
C GLY A 247 2.23 8.61 -0.14
N ASP A 248 1.45 9.64 -0.38
CA ASP A 248 0.11 9.53 -0.97
C ASP A 248 0.20 9.36 -2.50
N PHE A 249 -0.86 8.84 -3.13
CA PHE A 249 -0.92 8.68 -4.59
C PHE A 249 -2.26 9.13 -5.18
N ILE A 250 -3.35 8.84 -4.50
CA ILE A 250 -4.69 9.33 -4.86
C ILE A 250 -5.43 9.63 -3.57
N ASP A 251 -5.84 10.86 -3.39
CA ASP A 251 -6.63 11.31 -2.25
C ASP A 251 -7.31 12.66 -2.50
N ASP A 252 -7.94 13.20 -1.45
CA ASP A 252 -8.53 14.55 -1.39
C ASP A 252 -8.03 15.32 -0.16
N TYR A 253 -6.83 14.99 0.33
CA TYR A 253 -6.32 15.58 1.55
C TYR A 253 -5.95 17.05 1.35
N MET A 254 -6.00 17.79 2.45
CA MET A 254 -5.48 19.15 2.47
C MET A 254 -3.96 19.11 2.30
N VAL A 255 -3.45 19.90 1.37
CA VAL A 255 -2.01 19.97 1.11
C VAL A 255 -1.33 20.76 2.23
N ASP A 256 -0.35 20.13 2.89
CA ASP A 256 0.57 20.84 3.77
C ASP A 256 1.68 21.49 2.94
N GLU A 257 1.90 22.79 3.15
CA GLU A 257 2.87 23.58 2.35
C GLU A 257 4.32 23.14 2.57
N ASN A 258 4.65 22.56 3.72
CA ASN A 258 6.00 22.12 4.05
C ASN A 258 6.26 20.68 3.61
N GLU A 259 5.32 19.78 3.92
CA GLU A 259 5.45 18.35 3.62
C GLU A 259 5.13 18.03 2.17
N ARG A 260 4.31 18.88 1.50
CA ARG A 260 3.92 18.69 0.10
C ARG A 260 3.41 17.27 -0.15
N ASN A 261 2.45 16.84 0.67
CA ASN A 261 1.79 15.53 0.52
C ASN A 261 1.02 15.37 -0.80
N ASP A 262 0.82 16.44 -1.55
CA ASP A 262 0.34 16.41 -2.94
C ASP A 262 1.39 15.85 -3.93
N LEU A 263 2.63 15.62 -3.50
CA LEU A 263 3.73 15.18 -4.35
C LEU A 263 4.26 13.82 -3.91
N SER A 264 4.39 12.91 -4.87
CA SER A 264 4.86 11.55 -4.62
C SER A 264 5.50 10.94 -5.88
N PHE A 265 5.60 9.61 -5.92
CA PHE A 265 6.13 8.89 -7.08
C PHE A 265 5.27 7.67 -7.41
N LEU A 266 5.22 7.34 -8.69
CA LEU A 266 5.00 5.98 -9.14
C LEU A 266 6.36 5.28 -9.17
N PHE A 267 6.50 4.20 -8.41
CA PHE A 267 7.73 3.42 -8.31
C PHE A 267 7.65 2.23 -9.25
N VAL A 268 8.61 2.09 -10.16
CA VAL A 268 8.70 0.94 -11.05
C VAL A 268 9.98 0.17 -10.71
N LEU A 269 9.80 -1.03 -10.17
CA LEU A 269 10.89 -1.95 -9.84
C LEU A 269 11.28 -2.75 -11.07
N ASP A 270 12.55 -2.72 -11.47
CA ASP A 270 13.11 -3.68 -12.41
C ASP A 270 13.61 -4.90 -11.62
N VAL A 271 12.96 -6.04 -11.84
CA VAL A 271 13.20 -7.28 -11.09
C VAL A 271 13.97 -8.26 -11.94
N GLU A 272 15.11 -8.71 -11.41
CA GLU A 272 15.88 -9.86 -11.86
C GLU A 272 15.59 -11.09 -10.98
N PRO A 273 16.06 -12.30 -11.35
CA PRO A 273 15.86 -13.47 -10.50
C PRO A 273 16.34 -13.25 -9.05
N GLY A 274 15.39 -13.27 -8.11
CA GLY A 274 15.63 -13.17 -6.67
C GLY A 274 16.00 -11.79 -6.13
N ARG A 275 15.93 -10.72 -6.93
CA ARG A 275 16.27 -9.36 -6.45
C ARG A 275 15.56 -8.23 -7.23
N VAL A 276 15.44 -7.10 -6.57
CA VAL A 276 15.15 -5.81 -7.22
C VAL A 276 16.48 -5.22 -7.68
N ALA A 277 16.66 -5.07 -9.00
CA ALA A 277 17.91 -4.56 -9.59
C ALA A 277 17.93 -3.02 -9.64
N HIS A 278 16.80 -2.41 -10.03
CA HIS A 278 16.67 -0.96 -10.12
C HIS A 278 15.28 -0.51 -9.66
N ILE A 279 15.20 0.73 -9.19
CA ILE A 279 13.95 1.40 -8.84
C ILE A 279 13.90 2.69 -9.67
N ARG A 280 12.94 2.79 -10.57
CA ARG A 280 12.65 4.03 -11.30
C ARG A 280 11.54 4.79 -10.58
N LEU A 281 11.78 6.07 -10.34
CA LEU A 281 10.86 6.97 -9.68
C LEU A 281 10.26 7.90 -10.74
N HIS A 282 8.96 7.79 -10.98
CA HIS A 282 8.22 8.71 -11.84
C HIS A 282 7.52 9.74 -10.96
N PRO A 283 7.98 11.00 -10.91
CA PRO A 283 7.37 12.03 -10.07
C PRO A 283 5.91 12.25 -10.43
N VAL A 284 5.05 12.28 -9.42
CA VAL A 284 3.61 12.50 -9.58
C VAL A 284 3.10 13.60 -8.67
N ARG A 285 1.95 14.14 -9.02
CA ARG A 285 1.19 15.10 -8.23
C ARG A 285 -0.26 14.68 -8.12
N ILE A 286 -0.82 14.81 -6.93
CA ILE A 286 -2.25 14.66 -6.68
C ILE A 286 -2.91 16.03 -6.93
N GLU A 287 -3.88 16.05 -7.83
CA GLU A 287 -4.59 17.27 -8.19
C GLU A 287 -6.05 16.95 -8.54
N HIS A 288 -6.99 17.64 -7.89
CA HIS A 288 -8.43 17.43 -8.14
C HIS A 288 -8.86 15.96 -8.01
N CYS A 289 -8.50 15.29 -6.90
CA CYS A 289 -8.83 13.90 -6.62
C CYS A 289 -8.27 12.89 -7.65
N ARG A 290 -7.17 13.21 -8.34
CA ARG A 290 -6.53 12.39 -9.38
C ARG A 290 -5.03 12.49 -9.28
N VAL A 291 -4.36 11.44 -9.69
CA VAL A 291 -2.90 11.48 -9.85
C VAL A 291 -2.53 11.93 -11.26
N ARG A 292 -1.45 12.70 -11.38
CA ARG A 292 -0.85 13.15 -12.64
C ARG A 292 0.66 13.11 -12.57
N LEU A 293 1.33 13.06 -13.70
CA LEU A 293 2.77 13.28 -13.76
C LEU A 293 3.11 14.69 -13.26
N ALA A 294 4.09 14.79 -12.39
CA ALA A 294 4.52 16.05 -11.81
C ALA A 294 5.14 16.96 -12.89
N ARG A 295 4.84 18.25 -12.83
CA ARG A 295 5.47 19.25 -13.69
C ARG A 295 6.92 19.47 -13.30
N HIS A 296 7.71 20.07 -14.18
CA HIS A 296 9.15 20.23 -13.98
C HIS A 296 9.57 20.76 -12.59
N GLN A 297 8.90 21.79 -12.07
CA GLN A 297 9.22 22.35 -10.75
C GLN A 297 8.95 21.37 -9.59
N ASP A 298 7.80 20.68 -9.62
CA ASP A 298 7.44 19.68 -8.62
C ASP A 298 8.36 18.45 -8.70
N ALA A 299 8.72 18.03 -9.92
CA ALA A 299 9.68 16.94 -10.14
C ALA A 299 11.07 17.28 -9.58
N LEU A 300 11.55 18.52 -9.76
CA LEU A 300 12.82 18.99 -9.17
C LEU A 300 12.75 19.05 -7.64
N PHE A 301 11.62 19.48 -7.08
CA PHE A 301 11.42 19.47 -5.63
C PHE A 301 11.51 18.03 -5.09
N LEU A 302 10.78 17.09 -5.66
CA LEU A 302 10.81 15.69 -5.28
C LEU A 302 12.20 15.08 -5.40
N GLN A 303 12.93 15.35 -6.49
CA GLN A 303 14.30 14.87 -6.68
C GLN A 303 15.22 15.36 -5.55
N LYS A 304 15.18 16.65 -5.22
CA LYS A 304 16.00 17.23 -4.13
C LYS A 304 15.62 16.63 -2.77
N THR A 305 14.32 16.47 -2.52
CA THR A 305 13.82 15.89 -1.27
C THR A 305 14.28 14.45 -1.10
N MET A 306 14.17 13.62 -2.14
CA MET A 306 14.65 12.24 -2.07
C MET A 306 16.16 12.15 -1.90
N GLN A 307 16.95 12.98 -2.60
CA GLN A 307 18.41 13.04 -2.43
C GLN A 307 18.82 13.43 -1.01
N ALA A 308 18.04 14.28 -0.35
CA ALA A 308 18.32 14.69 1.04
C ALA A 308 17.90 13.63 2.08
N LYS A 309 16.94 12.77 1.75
CA LYS A 309 16.41 11.72 2.64
C LYS A 309 17.10 10.36 2.47
N CYS A 310 17.84 10.11 1.39
CA CYS A 310 18.65 8.93 1.10
C CYS A 310 20.10 9.14 1.55
#